data_52854e0c31aba83f8ffbdf3af3038844
#
_entry.id   52854e0c31aba83f8ffbdf3af3038844
#
_cell.length_a   1.000
_cell.length_b   1.000
_cell.length_c   1.000
_cell.angle_alpha   90.00
_cell.angle_beta   90.00
_cell.angle_gamma   90.00
#
_symmetry.space_group_name_H-M   'P 1'
#
loop_
_entity.id
_entity.type
_entity.pdbx_description
1 polymer ?
#
loop_
_entity_poly.entity_id
_entity_poly.type
_entity_poly.pdbx_seq_one_letter_code
_entity_poly.pdbx_strand_id
1 'polypeptide(L)'
;MKRNKITESINQAKPMEQKQRIAFHEAGHAVAIHLNNKARKLPPIFFRIIFNDLNHDLEKEPSDHQAIQDDYSARIEGGRLIEWLPTSIDALVPMTPNHHDAMENFLKAYMVAFEADIMNLLIGPLAETKFSYERDGEVFNDQLANLNTLKKYGGNSDLALVNDYLQSFSACAQQQAKKLAELFDLAFNFVNDSTNWTAITKLADYILNSNKLIIGYEEVALLFEN
;
A
#
# COMPACT_ATOMS: atom_id res chain seq x y z
N MET A 1 3.06 -15.34 -43.31
CA MET A 1 2.00 -15.63 -42.32
C MET A 1 2.55 -15.89 -40.90
N LYS A 2 3.55 -15.14 -40.42
CA LYS A 2 4.15 -15.28 -39.07
C LYS A 2 4.17 -13.99 -38.24
N ARG A 3 3.75 -12.83 -38.78
CA ARG A 3 3.77 -11.54 -38.06
C ARG A 3 2.60 -11.31 -37.10
N ASN A 4 1.42 -11.87 -37.38
CA ASN A 4 0.23 -11.60 -36.55
C ASN A 4 0.26 -12.32 -35.19
N LYS A 5 0.88 -13.52 -35.09
CA LYS A 5 0.97 -14.25 -33.81
C LYS A 5 1.87 -13.58 -32.76
N ILE A 6 2.93 -12.88 -33.19
CA ILE A 6 3.86 -12.19 -32.28
C ILE A 6 3.21 -10.91 -31.75
N THR A 7 2.43 -10.21 -32.56
CA THR A 7 1.75 -8.96 -32.15
C THR A 7 0.60 -9.24 -31.17
N GLU A 8 -0.16 -10.34 -31.36
CA GLU A 8 -1.20 -10.75 -30.41
C GLU A 8 -0.63 -11.20 -29.06
N SER A 9 0.52 -11.91 -29.04
CA SER A 9 1.15 -12.34 -27.79
C SER A 9 1.75 -11.14 -27.01
N ILE A 10 2.24 -10.11 -27.68
CA ILE A 10 2.77 -8.89 -27.04
C ILE A 10 1.62 -8.04 -26.48
N ASN A 11 0.47 -7.97 -27.16
CA ASN A 11 -0.70 -7.23 -26.67
C ASN A 11 -1.40 -7.92 -25.50
N GLN A 12 -1.30 -9.24 -25.35
CA GLN A 12 -1.84 -9.98 -24.20
C GLN A 12 -0.90 -9.99 -22.99
N ALA A 13 0.41 -9.82 -23.18
CA ALA A 13 1.38 -9.80 -22.09
C ALA A 13 1.25 -8.56 -21.20
N LYS A 14 0.98 -7.38 -21.77
CA LYS A 14 0.84 -6.13 -21.04
C LYS A 14 -0.30 -6.11 -20.01
N PRO A 15 -1.53 -6.56 -20.31
CA PRO A 15 -2.61 -6.62 -19.34
C PRO A 15 -2.34 -7.60 -18.18
N MET A 16 -1.73 -8.75 -18.47
CA MET A 16 -1.36 -9.73 -17.43
C MET A 16 -0.28 -9.18 -16.50
N GLU A 17 0.71 -8.51 -17.03
CA GLU A 17 1.75 -7.85 -16.25
C GLU A 17 1.17 -6.77 -15.32
N GLN A 18 0.28 -5.93 -15.82
CA GLN A 18 -0.40 -4.92 -15.02
C GLN A 18 -1.23 -5.58 -13.90
N LYS A 19 -1.97 -6.63 -14.21
CA LYS A 19 -2.75 -7.38 -13.22
C LYS A 19 -1.87 -7.96 -12.11
N GLN A 20 -0.70 -8.50 -12.45
CA GLN A 20 0.26 -9.00 -11.46
C GLN A 20 0.79 -7.88 -10.57
N ARG A 21 1.20 -6.74 -11.14
CA ARG A 21 1.70 -5.59 -10.38
C ARG A 21 0.67 -5.10 -9.38
N ILE A 22 -0.59 -4.94 -9.81
CA ILE A 22 -1.70 -4.55 -8.94
C ILE A 22 -1.92 -5.59 -7.83
N ALA A 23 -1.88 -6.88 -8.15
CA ALA A 23 -2.04 -7.91 -7.14
C ALA A 23 -0.97 -7.84 -6.05
N PHE A 24 0.29 -7.58 -6.41
CA PHE A 24 1.38 -7.39 -5.45
C PHE A 24 1.23 -6.09 -4.64
N HIS A 25 0.74 -5.01 -5.26
CA HIS A 25 0.45 -3.75 -4.59
C HIS A 25 -0.60 -3.93 -3.48
N GLU A 26 -1.77 -4.45 -3.84
CA GLU A 26 -2.87 -4.67 -2.89
C GLU A 26 -2.52 -5.73 -1.83
N ALA A 27 -1.81 -6.79 -2.22
CA ALA A 27 -1.29 -7.76 -1.28
C ALA A 27 -0.29 -7.15 -0.29
N GLY A 28 0.56 -6.24 -0.74
CA GLY A 28 1.48 -5.49 0.11
C GLY A 28 0.76 -4.74 1.21
N HIS A 29 -0.24 -3.94 0.87
CA HIS A 29 -1.08 -3.22 1.82
C HIS A 29 -1.78 -4.18 2.80
N ALA A 30 -2.47 -5.19 2.28
CA ALA A 30 -3.28 -6.10 3.10
C ALA A 30 -2.43 -6.91 4.09
N VAL A 31 -1.27 -7.42 3.65
CA VAL A 31 -0.32 -8.12 4.52
C VAL A 31 0.28 -7.18 5.57
N ALA A 32 0.59 -5.95 5.20
CA ALA A 32 1.08 -4.95 6.15
C ALA A 32 0.03 -4.66 7.23
N ILE A 33 -1.22 -4.37 6.85
CA ILE A 33 -2.31 -4.15 7.81
C ILE A 33 -2.45 -5.34 8.76
N HIS A 34 -2.36 -6.57 8.25
CA HIS A 34 -2.52 -7.77 9.08
C HIS A 34 -1.29 -8.04 9.97
N LEU A 35 -0.08 -8.12 9.40
CA LEU A 35 1.13 -8.55 10.11
C LEU A 35 1.82 -7.43 10.90
N ASN A 36 1.97 -6.23 10.31
CA ASN A 36 2.62 -5.11 10.98
C ASN A 36 1.78 -4.61 12.16
N ASN A 37 0.45 -4.54 12.02
CA ASN A 37 -0.42 -4.15 13.11
C ASN A 37 -0.39 -5.20 14.24
N LYS A 38 -0.40 -6.50 13.90
CA LYS A 38 -0.26 -7.58 14.88
C LYS A 38 1.08 -7.51 15.64
N ALA A 39 2.19 -7.29 14.93
CA ALA A 39 3.51 -7.16 15.54
C ALA A 39 3.60 -5.96 16.49
N ARG A 40 2.90 -4.87 16.20
CA ARG A 40 2.80 -3.65 17.03
C ARG A 40 1.73 -3.76 18.14
N LYS A 41 1.04 -4.89 18.28
CA LYS A 41 -0.05 -5.14 19.24
C LYS A 41 -1.20 -4.15 19.07
N LEU A 42 -1.45 -3.72 17.84
CA LEU A 42 -2.59 -2.89 17.49
C LEU A 42 -3.84 -3.75 17.29
N PRO A 43 -5.04 -3.18 17.46
CA PRO A 43 -6.28 -3.92 17.22
C PRO A 43 -6.36 -4.35 15.75
N PRO A 44 -7.04 -5.48 15.46
CA PRO A 44 -7.33 -5.87 14.08
C PRO A 44 -8.22 -4.81 13.42
N ILE A 45 -7.90 -4.46 12.19
CA ILE A 45 -8.66 -3.49 11.39
C ILE A 45 -9.21 -4.17 10.17
N PHE A 46 -10.51 -4.00 9.97
CA PHE A 46 -11.20 -4.54 8.82
C PHE A 46 -10.90 -3.71 7.56
N PHE A 47 -10.70 -4.42 6.45
CA PHE A 47 -10.54 -3.85 5.13
C PHE A 47 -11.16 -4.74 4.07
N ARG A 48 -11.32 -4.20 2.87
CA ARG A 48 -11.71 -4.94 1.67
C ARG A 48 -10.79 -4.55 0.53
N ILE A 49 -10.30 -5.53 -0.22
CA ILE A 49 -9.65 -5.32 -1.51
C ILE A 49 -10.76 -5.36 -2.55
N ILE A 50 -10.93 -4.29 -3.30
CA ILE A 50 -11.97 -4.15 -4.32
C ILE A 50 -11.29 -4.06 -5.67
N PHE A 51 -11.70 -4.91 -6.61
CA PHE A 51 -11.23 -4.94 -7.99
C PHE A 51 -12.29 -4.36 -8.92
N ASN A 52 -11.88 -3.46 -9.78
CA ASN A 52 -12.70 -3.05 -10.92
C ASN A 52 -12.53 -4.08 -12.04
N ASP A 53 -13.61 -4.42 -12.75
CA ASP A 53 -13.58 -5.42 -13.81
C ASP A 53 -12.78 -4.88 -15.01
N LEU A 54 -11.52 -5.31 -15.11
CA LEU A 54 -10.63 -4.96 -16.22
C LEU A 54 -11.11 -5.48 -17.58
N ASN A 55 -12.07 -6.41 -17.60
CA ASN A 55 -12.60 -6.98 -18.84
C ASN A 55 -13.65 -6.07 -19.50
N HIS A 56 -14.21 -5.11 -18.76
CA HIS A 56 -15.26 -4.23 -19.30
C HIS A 56 -14.70 -3.01 -20.06
N ASP A 57 -13.42 -2.64 -19.83
CA ASP A 57 -12.85 -1.42 -20.42
C ASP A 57 -12.05 -1.66 -21.72
N LEU A 58 -11.82 -2.93 -22.11
CA LEU A 58 -11.14 -3.26 -23.37
C LEU A 58 -12.02 -3.16 -24.62
N GLU A 59 -13.34 -2.96 -24.48
CA GLU A 59 -14.29 -2.85 -25.60
C GLU A 59 -14.75 -1.40 -25.88
N LYS A 60 -14.28 -0.39 -25.12
CA LYS A 60 -14.61 1.00 -25.41
C LYS A 60 -13.59 1.63 -26.36
N GLU A 61 -14.06 1.96 -27.57
CA GLU A 61 -13.37 2.84 -28.50
C GLU A 61 -12.97 4.16 -27.80
N PRO A 62 -11.76 4.70 -28.06
CA PRO A 62 -11.32 5.95 -27.45
C PRO A 62 -12.15 7.12 -27.97
N SER A 63 -13.18 7.52 -27.28
CA SER A 63 -13.86 8.79 -27.51
C SER A 63 -13.03 9.92 -26.92
N ASP A 64 -12.65 10.82 -27.81
CA ASP A 64 -11.95 12.09 -27.58
C ASP A 64 -12.65 12.93 -26.51
N HIS A 65 -12.24 12.79 -25.25
CA HIS A 65 -12.28 13.82 -24.21
C HIS A 65 -11.41 13.34 -23.04
N GLN A 66 -10.42 14.15 -22.64
CA GLN A 66 -9.62 14.00 -21.44
C GLN A 66 -10.50 13.78 -20.20
N ALA A 67 -10.97 12.56 -20.00
CA ALA A 67 -11.38 12.08 -18.70
C ALA A 67 -10.08 11.77 -17.95
N ILE A 68 -9.91 12.35 -16.77
CA ILE A 68 -8.98 11.88 -15.75
C ILE A 68 -9.31 10.41 -15.58
N GLN A 69 -8.51 9.57 -16.18
CA GLN A 69 -8.65 8.13 -16.12
C GLN A 69 -8.18 7.77 -14.72
N ASP A 70 -9.13 7.65 -13.79
CA ASP A 70 -8.92 6.94 -12.53
C ASP A 70 -8.73 5.47 -12.89
N ASP A 71 -7.49 5.15 -13.23
CA ASP A 71 -7.03 3.82 -13.65
C ASP A 71 -6.87 2.90 -12.42
N TYR A 72 -7.87 2.92 -11.52
CA TYR A 72 -7.91 2.02 -10.38
C TYR A 72 -8.51 0.70 -10.80
N SER A 73 -7.64 -0.24 -11.14
CA SER A 73 -8.04 -1.63 -11.33
C SER A 73 -8.25 -2.36 -10.00
N ALA A 74 -7.67 -1.85 -8.90
CA ALA A 74 -7.95 -2.31 -7.54
C ALA A 74 -7.67 -1.21 -6.50
N ARG A 75 -8.24 -1.38 -5.29
CA ARG A 75 -7.98 -0.54 -4.12
C ARG A 75 -8.33 -1.24 -2.83
N ILE A 76 -7.70 -0.84 -1.74
CA ILE A 76 -8.14 -1.19 -0.38
C ILE A 76 -9.07 -0.12 0.16
N GLU A 77 -10.23 -0.56 0.65
CA GLU A 77 -11.15 0.25 1.46
C GLU A 77 -11.07 -0.15 2.93
N GLY A 78 -10.94 0.83 3.82
CA GLY A 78 -10.69 0.60 5.25
C GLY A 78 -9.20 0.41 5.54
N GLY A 79 -8.87 -0.31 6.62
CA GLY A 79 -7.49 -0.69 6.96
C GLY A 79 -6.64 0.39 7.64
N ARG A 80 -7.16 1.61 7.86
CA ARG A 80 -6.47 2.66 8.60
C ARG A 80 -6.91 2.69 10.06
N LEU A 81 -5.94 2.88 10.94
CA LEU A 81 -6.15 3.04 12.38
C LEU A 81 -6.64 4.44 12.72
N ILE A 82 -6.21 5.43 11.93
CA ILE A 82 -6.59 6.83 12.11
C ILE A 82 -7.48 7.25 10.94
N GLU A 83 -8.78 7.40 11.21
CA GLU A 83 -9.75 7.82 10.20
C GLU A 83 -9.67 9.32 9.90
N TRP A 84 -9.38 10.13 10.94
CA TRP A 84 -9.34 11.59 10.86
C TRP A 84 -8.02 12.13 11.37
N LEU A 85 -7.27 12.78 10.50
CA LEU A 85 -6.01 13.41 10.86
C LEU A 85 -6.31 14.77 11.53
N PRO A 86 -5.72 15.05 12.70
CA PRO A 86 -5.78 16.38 13.29
C PRO A 86 -4.98 17.38 12.42
N THR A 87 -5.25 18.66 12.56
CA THR A 87 -4.45 19.70 11.90
C THR A 87 -3.00 19.73 12.35
N SER A 88 -2.74 19.29 13.60
CA SER A 88 -1.41 19.07 14.17
C SER A 88 -1.54 18.08 15.31
N ILE A 89 -0.52 17.24 15.52
CA ILE A 89 -0.44 16.37 16.70
C ILE A 89 -0.44 17.18 17.99
N ASP A 90 0.14 18.39 17.99
CA ASP A 90 0.10 19.30 19.14
C ASP A 90 -1.33 19.69 19.53
N ALA A 91 -2.26 19.70 18.57
CA ALA A 91 -3.68 20.01 18.85
C ALA A 91 -4.39 18.88 19.64
N LEU A 92 -3.80 17.69 19.73
CA LEU A 92 -4.30 16.59 20.54
C LEU A 92 -3.99 16.73 22.03
N VAL A 93 -3.10 17.65 22.39
CA VAL A 93 -2.69 17.91 23.79
C VAL A 93 -3.68 18.91 24.43
N PRO A 94 -4.58 18.50 25.33
CA PRO A 94 -5.43 19.44 26.05
C PRO A 94 -4.59 20.31 26.99
N MET A 95 -4.93 21.59 27.07
CA MET A 95 -4.25 22.56 27.94
C MET A 95 -4.56 22.37 29.45
N THR A 96 -5.10 21.24 29.88
CA THR A 96 -5.49 21.04 31.29
C THR A 96 -4.46 20.19 32.05
N PRO A 97 -3.95 20.65 33.21
CA PRO A 97 -2.83 20.02 33.93
C PRO A 97 -3.12 18.68 34.60
N ASN A 98 -4.38 18.26 34.70
CA ASN A 98 -4.79 17.21 35.63
C ASN A 98 -4.79 15.77 35.05
N HIS A 99 -4.31 15.54 33.80
CA HIS A 99 -4.34 14.22 33.16
C HIS A 99 -3.05 13.88 32.41
N HIS A 100 -1.90 14.25 32.94
CA HIS A 100 -0.61 14.14 32.25
C HIS A 100 -0.30 12.69 31.82
N ASP A 101 -0.45 11.72 32.72
CA ASP A 101 -0.12 10.30 32.44
C ASP A 101 -1.06 9.67 31.42
N ALA A 102 -2.36 9.97 31.51
CA ALA A 102 -3.35 9.46 30.55
C ALA A 102 -3.11 10.05 29.14
N MET A 103 -2.72 11.34 29.08
CA MET A 103 -2.40 12.01 27.84
C MET A 103 -1.12 11.49 27.20
N GLU A 104 -0.07 11.28 27.99
CA GLU A 104 1.18 10.70 27.48
C GLU A 104 0.96 9.30 26.89
N ASN A 105 0.16 8.46 27.56
CA ASN A 105 -0.22 7.13 27.05
C ASN A 105 -1.06 7.22 25.77
N PHE A 106 -1.99 8.18 25.70
CA PHE A 106 -2.78 8.41 24.48
C PHE A 106 -1.89 8.84 23.31
N LEU A 107 -0.97 9.81 23.52
CA LEU A 107 -0.06 10.26 22.47
C LEU A 107 0.88 9.14 22.00
N LYS A 108 1.39 8.30 22.92
CA LYS A 108 2.19 7.14 22.57
C LYS A 108 1.38 6.16 21.69
N ALA A 109 0.16 5.83 22.09
CA ALA A 109 -0.71 4.95 21.32
C ALA A 109 -1.07 5.54 19.95
N TYR A 110 -1.37 6.84 19.91
CA TYR A 110 -1.63 7.56 18.67
C TYR A 110 -0.42 7.49 17.72
N MET A 111 0.81 7.74 18.23
CA MET A 111 2.02 7.69 17.42
C MET A 111 2.30 6.30 16.88
N VAL A 112 2.04 5.23 17.65
CA VAL A 112 2.18 3.85 17.16
C VAL A 112 1.20 3.58 16.02
N ALA A 113 -0.05 4.01 16.14
CA ALA A 113 -1.05 3.90 15.07
C ALA A 113 -0.68 4.73 13.82
N PHE A 114 -0.22 5.96 14.04
CA PHE A 114 0.24 6.88 13.01
C PHE A 114 1.39 6.27 12.17
N GLU A 115 2.41 5.74 12.83
CA GLU A 115 3.53 5.10 12.15
C GLU A 115 3.13 3.82 11.42
N ALA A 116 2.21 3.04 12.02
CA ALA A 116 1.68 1.84 11.38
C ALA A 116 0.92 2.18 10.09
N ASP A 117 0.05 3.19 10.11
CA ASP A 117 -0.71 3.60 8.92
C ASP A 117 0.23 4.07 7.80
N ILE A 118 1.25 4.89 8.10
CA ILE A 118 2.23 5.32 7.09
C ILE A 118 3.00 4.12 6.52
N MET A 119 3.44 3.19 7.38
CA MET A 119 4.13 1.99 6.91
C MET A 119 3.21 1.15 6.00
N ASN A 120 1.96 0.94 6.40
CA ASN A 120 0.99 0.19 5.61
C ASN A 120 0.77 0.83 4.23
N LEU A 121 0.76 2.17 4.14
CA LEU A 121 0.67 2.92 2.88
C LEU A 121 1.94 2.78 2.01
N LEU A 122 3.13 2.71 2.61
CA LEU A 122 4.39 2.57 1.87
C LEU A 122 4.63 1.15 1.36
N ILE A 123 4.15 0.13 2.06
CA ILE A 123 4.44 -1.27 1.75
C ILE A 123 3.78 -1.74 0.46
N GLY A 124 2.59 -1.25 0.10
CA GLY A 124 1.93 -1.58 -1.17
C GLY A 124 2.80 -1.25 -2.39
N PRO A 125 3.12 0.03 -2.63
CA PRO A 125 3.98 0.42 -3.75
C PRO A 125 5.41 -0.16 -3.67
N LEU A 126 5.96 -0.43 -2.47
CA LEU A 126 7.23 -1.14 -2.31
C LEU A 126 7.13 -2.59 -2.77
N ALA A 127 6.04 -3.29 -2.45
CA ALA A 127 5.81 -4.66 -2.89
C ALA A 127 5.66 -4.75 -4.42
N GLU A 128 4.91 -3.84 -5.04
CA GLU A 128 4.80 -3.74 -6.49
C GLU A 128 6.16 -3.47 -7.15
N THR A 129 6.95 -2.54 -6.57
CA THR A 129 8.27 -2.21 -7.06
C THR A 129 9.18 -3.43 -6.98
N LYS A 130 9.27 -4.10 -5.83
CA LYS A 130 10.09 -5.29 -5.63
C LYS A 130 9.72 -6.40 -6.61
N PHE A 131 8.43 -6.71 -6.75
CA PHE A 131 7.97 -7.68 -7.74
C PHE A 131 8.43 -7.35 -9.15
N SER A 132 8.32 -6.07 -9.56
CA SER A 132 8.71 -5.63 -10.90
C SER A 132 10.21 -5.82 -11.14
N TYR A 133 11.07 -5.47 -10.17
CA TYR A 133 12.51 -5.67 -10.25
C TYR A 133 12.89 -7.16 -10.33
N GLU A 134 12.34 -7.99 -9.43
CA GLU A 134 12.63 -9.43 -9.40
C GLU A 134 12.18 -10.13 -10.70
N ARG A 135 11.02 -9.75 -11.24
CA ARG A 135 10.53 -10.26 -12.52
C ARG A 135 11.47 -9.92 -13.67
N ASP A 136 12.03 -8.71 -13.68
CA ASP A 136 12.92 -8.24 -14.74
C ASP A 136 14.36 -8.72 -14.54
N GLY A 137 14.61 -9.54 -13.50
CA GLY A 137 15.93 -10.10 -13.18
C GLY A 137 16.88 -9.08 -12.53
N GLU A 138 16.32 -7.98 -12.01
CA GLU A 138 17.06 -6.94 -11.33
C GLU A 138 17.06 -7.14 -9.81
N VAL A 139 18.10 -6.62 -9.14
CA VAL A 139 18.20 -6.70 -7.68
C VAL A 139 17.44 -5.53 -7.05
N PHE A 140 16.44 -5.83 -6.26
CA PHE A 140 15.75 -4.84 -5.45
C PHE A 140 16.61 -4.44 -4.24
N ASN A 141 17.02 -3.17 -4.18
CA ASN A 141 17.87 -2.61 -3.13
C ASN A 141 17.44 -1.19 -2.73
N ASP A 142 18.01 -0.67 -1.64
CA ASP A 142 17.70 0.64 -1.06
C ASP A 142 18.04 1.84 -1.97
N GLN A 143 18.99 1.71 -2.87
CA GLN A 143 19.36 2.76 -3.83
C GLN A 143 18.30 2.92 -4.93
N LEU A 144 17.69 1.80 -5.34
CA LEU A 144 16.67 1.77 -6.38
C LEU A 144 15.26 2.00 -5.82
N ALA A 145 14.98 1.52 -4.61
CA ALA A 145 13.72 1.76 -3.92
C ALA A 145 13.73 3.16 -3.30
N ASN A 146 13.16 4.13 -3.99
CA ASN A 146 13.00 5.50 -3.51
C ASN A 146 11.63 6.06 -3.90
N LEU A 147 11.25 7.20 -3.33
CA LEU A 147 9.92 7.81 -3.54
C LEU A 147 9.59 8.07 -5.01
N ASN A 148 10.61 8.40 -5.84
CA ASN A 148 10.38 8.61 -7.27
C ASN A 148 10.10 7.29 -7.99
N THR A 149 10.73 6.21 -7.56
CA THR A 149 10.46 4.86 -8.07
C THR A 149 9.05 4.43 -7.69
N LEU A 150 8.63 4.62 -6.42
CA LEU A 150 7.28 4.29 -5.99
C LEU A 150 6.20 5.01 -6.80
N LYS A 151 6.42 6.29 -7.15
CA LYS A 151 5.49 7.04 -8.03
C LYS A 151 5.33 6.42 -9.41
N LYS A 152 6.37 5.78 -9.95
CA LYS A 152 6.30 5.09 -11.25
C LYS A 152 5.53 3.78 -11.18
N TYR A 153 5.46 3.18 -9.99
CA TYR A 153 4.82 1.89 -9.74
C TYR A 153 3.54 2.05 -8.91
N GLY A 154 2.63 2.92 -9.32
CA GLY A 154 1.28 3.01 -8.75
C GLY A 154 1.13 3.80 -7.44
N GLY A 155 2.23 4.15 -6.75
CA GLY A 155 2.21 4.72 -5.40
C GLY A 155 1.81 6.20 -5.28
N ASN A 156 1.25 6.85 -6.29
CA ASN A 156 0.92 8.28 -6.21
C ASN A 156 -0.14 8.60 -5.16
N SER A 157 -1.23 7.82 -5.09
CA SER A 157 -2.31 7.98 -4.11
C SER A 157 -1.83 7.74 -2.69
N ASP A 158 -1.04 6.67 -2.49
CA ASP A 158 -0.51 6.32 -1.18
C ASP A 158 0.46 7.36 -0.66
N LEU A 159 1.36 7.85 -1.54
CA LEU A 159 2.30 8.92 -1.19
C LEU A 159 1.61 10.25 -0.93
N ALA A 160 0.46 10.53 -1.57
CA ALA A 160 -0.35 11.69 -1.22
C ALA A 160 -0.91 11.58 0.20
N LEU A 161 -1.47 10.41 0.56
CA LEU A 161 -1.93 10.15 1.92
C LEU A 161 -0.78 10.19 2.94
N VAL A 162 0.37 9.59 2.64
CA VAL A 162 1.57 9.69 3.50
C VAL A 162 1.94 11.15 3.74
N ASN A 163 1.88 12.00 2.71
CA ASN A 163 2.14 13.42 2.86
C ASN A 163 1.13 14.11 3.80
N ASP A 164 -0.16 13.77 3.72
CA ASP A 164 -1.18 14.31 4.63
C ASP A 164 -0.90 13.94 6.09
N TYR A 165 -0.50 12.67 6.34
CA TYR A 165 -0.03 12.24 7.67
C TYR A 165 1.17 13.07 8.13
N LEU A 166 2.18 13.28 7.29
CA LEU A 166 3.39 14.03 7.64
C LEU A 166 3.10 15.51 7.90
N GLN A 167 2.18 16.11 7.16
CA GLN A 167 1.72 17.49 7.43
C GLN A 167 1.01 17.60 8.78
N SER A 168 0.21 16.61 9.14
CA SER A 168 -0.41 16.52 10.48
C SER A 168 0.64 16.30 11.59
N PHE A 169 1.74 15.60 11.31
CA PHE A 169 2.80 15.32 12.26
C PHE A 169 3.58 16.58 12.65
N SER A 170 3.99 17.39 11.70
CA SER A 170 4.80 18.60 11.96
C SER A 170 4.70 19.60 10.83
N ALA A 171 4.70 20.89 11.16
CA ALA A 171 4.86 21.97 10.18
C ALA A 171 6.31 22.10 9.66
N CYS A 172 7.29 21.47 10.31
CA CYS A 172 8.69 21.53 9.95
C CYS A 172 9.05 20.49 8.89
N ALA A 173 9.36 20.93 7.65
CA ALA A 173 9.71 20.06 6.54
C ALA A 173 10.89 19.11 6.84
N GLN A 174 11.86 19.56 7.66
CA GLN A 174 13.00 18.72 8.04
C GLN A 174 12.57 17.57 8.97
N GLN A 175 11.62 17.82 9.89
CA GLN A 175 11.08 16.78 10.76
C GLN A 175 10.22 15.79 9.96
N GLN A 176 9.40 16.28 9.02
CA GLN A 176 8.64 15.43 8.09
C GLN A 176 9.57 14.52 7.29
N ALA A 177 10.62 15.07 6.67
CA ALA A 177 11.58 14.32 5.88
C ALA A 177 12.31 13.25 6.72
N LYS A 178 12.72 13.59 7.96
CA LYS A 178 13.35 12.64 8.88
C LYS A 178 12.40 11.49 9.24
N LYS A 179 11.15 11.80 9.59
CA LYS A 179 10.14 10.78 9.94
C LYS A 179 9.82 9.89 8.74
N LEU A 180 9.69 10.48 7.55
CA LEU A 180 9.47 9.71 6.32
C LEU A 180 10.63 8.75 6.02
N ALA A 181 11.88 9.20 6.13
CA ALA A 181 13.05 8.36 5.91
C ALA A 181 13.07 7.17 6.89
N GLU A 182 12.83 7.42 8.18
CA GLU A 182 12.75 6.38 9.22
C GLU A 182 11.68 5.32 8.88
N LEU A 183 10.47 5.76 8.52
CA LEU A 183 9.36 4.85 8.22
C LEU A 183 9.53 4.14 6.87
N PHE A 184 10.19 4.79 5.91
CA PHE A 184 10.53 4.19 4.63
C PHE A 184 11.52 3.04 4.81
N ASP A 185 12.58 3.22 5.62
CA ASP A 185 13.55 2.17 5.93
C ASP A 185 12.87 0.97 6.62
N LEU A 186 11.95 1.22 7.54
CA LEU A 186 11.18 0.16 8.18
C LEU A 186 10.27 -0.58 7.19
N ALA A 187 9.59 0.14 6.30
CA ALA A 187 8.74 -0.46 5.26
C ALA A 187 9.57 -1.23 4.23
N PHE A 188 10.74 -0.72 3.84
CA PHE A 188 11.69 -1.41 2.96
C PHE A 188 12.18 -2.72 3.59
N ASN A 189 12.55 -2.70 4.87
CA ASN A 189 12.95 -3.91 5.60
C ASN A 189 11.79 -4.90 5.71
N PHE A 190 10.55 -4.44 5.89
CA PHE A 190 9.38 -5.30 5.94
C PHE A 190 9.19 -6.10 4.64
N VAL A 191 9.29 -5.46 3.47
CA VAL A 191 9.15 -6.18 2.19
C VAL A 191 10.36 -7.05 1.85
N ASN A 192 11.52 -6.79 2.45
CA ASN A 192 12.72 -7.61 2.29
C ASN A 192 12.84 -8.77 3.29
N ASP A 193 12.03 -8.77 4.34
CA ASP A 193 11.90 -9.94 5.20
C ASP A 193 11.29 -11.11 4.43
N SER A 194 11.94 -12.26 4.45
CA SER A 194 11.54 -13.42 3.65
C SER A 194 10.16 -13.98 4.03
N THR A 195 9.79 -13.88 5.31
CA THR A 195 8.49 -14.35 5.82
C THR A 195 7.38 -13.43 5.33
N ASN A 196 7.58 -12.11 5.45
CA ASN A 196 6.62 -11.11 4.97
C ASN A 196 6.48 -11.17 3.44
N TRP A 197 7.60 -11.34 2.72
CA TRP A 197 7.56 -11.46 1.27
C TRP A 197 6.83 -12.72 0.81
N THR A 198 7.02 -13.83 1.51
CA THR A 198 6.26 -15.07 1.25
C THR A 198 4.77 -14.86 1.49
N ALA A 199 4.38 -14.14 2.54
CA ALA A 199 2.98 -13.80 2.79
C ALA A 199 2.39 -12.91 1.69
N ILE A 200 3.13 -11.86 1.26
CA ILE A 200 2.72 -10.99 0.15
C ILE A 200 2.53 -11.80 -1.13
N THR A 201 3.48 -12.65 -1.48
CA THR A 201 3.40 -13.50 -2.68
C THR A 201 2.21 -14.45 -2.61
N LYS A 202 1.99 -15.11 -1.46
CA LYS A 202 0.85 -16.01 -1.25
C LYS A 202 -0.49 -15.31 -1.46
N LEU A 203 -0.63 -14.07 -0.95
CA LEU A 203 -1.86 -13.30 -1.14
C LEU A 203 -1.97 -12.78 -2.58
N ALA A 204 -0.89 -12.32 -3.21
CA ALA A 204 -0.90 -11.91 -4.60
C ALA A 204 -1.31 -13.06 -5.54
N ASP A 205 -0.78 -14.26 -5.31
CA ASP A 205 -1.19 -15.46 -6.05
C ASP A 205 -2.66 -15.80 -5.82
N TYR A 206 -3.15 -15.67 -4.59
CA TYR A 206 -4.57 -15.86 -4.29
C TYR A 206 -5.45 -14.86 -5.05
N ILE A 207 -5.07 -13.57 -5.06
CA ILE A 207 -5.76 -12.51 -5.82
C ILE A 207 -5.79 -12.86 -7.31
N LEU A 208 -4.67 -13.26 -7.90
CA LEU A 208 -4.55 -13.55 -9.33
C LEU A 208 -5.39 -14.77 -9.77
N ASN A 209 -5.56 -15.74 -8.88
CA ASN A 209 -6.35 -16.95 -9.14
C ASN A 209 -7.81 -16.83 -8.70
N SER A 210 -8.19 -15.75 -8.02
CA SER A 210 -9.56 -15.48 -7.60
C SER A 210 -10.34 -14.79 -8.71
N ASN A 211 -11.60 -15.17 -8.88
CA ASN A 211 -12.56 -14.46 -9.72
C ASN A 211 -13.45 -13.50 -8.91
N LYS A 212 -13.08 -13.21 -7.66
CA LYS A 212 -13.84 -12.34 -6.78
C LYS A 212 -13.53 -10.87 -7.09
N LEU A 213 -14.57 -10.06 -7.10
CA LEU A 213 -14.43 -8.60 -7.17
C LEU A 213 -14.11 -7.97 -5.81
N ILE A 214 -14.36 -8.70 -4.72
CA ILE A 214 -14.10 -8.23 -3.35
C ILE A 214 -13.48 -9.37 -2.55
N ILE A 215 -12.36 -9.08 -1.88
CA ILE A 215 -11.69 -9.97 -0.93
C ILE A 215 -11.67 -9.25 0.42
N GLY A 216 -12.28 -9.86 1.45
CA GLY A 216 -12.40 -9.27 2.78
C GLY A 216 -11.26 -9.65 3.72
N TYR A 217 -11.15 -8.89 4.83
CA TYR A 217 -10.15 -9.12 5.88
C TYR A 217 -10.15 -10.56 6.41
N GLU A 218 -11.33 -11.14 6.69
CA GLU A 218 -11.45 -12.49 7.24
C GLU A 218 -10.84 -13.53 6.30
N GLU A 219 -11.02 -13.35 5.00
CA GLU A 219 -10.50 -14.23 3.97
C GLU A 219 -8.98 -14.14 3.89
N VAL A 220 -8.44 -12.92 4.00
CA VAL A 220 -7.00 -12.67 4.07
C VAL A 220 -6.41 -13.27 5.35
N ALA A 221 -7.05 -13.07 6.50
CA ALA A 221 -6.60 -13.62 7.78
C ALA A 221 -6.53 -15.16 7.76
N LEU A 222 -7.53 -15.83 7.20
CA LEU A 222 -7.56 -17.29 7.06
C LEU A 222 -6.41 -17.85 6.20
N LEU A 223 -5.88 -17.07 5.26
CA LEU A 223 -4.71 -17.47 4.48
C LEU A 223 -3.43 -17.58 5.33
N PHE A 224 -3.36 -16.88 6.46
CA PHE A 224 -2.18 -16.81 7.32
C PHE A 224 -2.32 -17.58 8.64
N GLU A 225 -3.50 -18.12 8.94
CA GLU A 225 -3.74 -18.96 10.14
C GLU A 225 -3.38 -20.45 9.92
N ASN A 226 -3.12 -20.84 8.64
CA ASN A 226 -2.70 -22.18 8.21
C ASN A 226 -1.23 -22.12 7.76
#